data_269a418e283a599197ccd157b78957da
#
_entry.id   269a418e283a599197ccd157b78957da
#
_cell.length_a   1.000
_cell.length_b   1.000
_cell.length_c   1.000
_cell.angle_alpha   90.00
_cell.angle_beta   90.00
_cell.angle_gamma   90.00
#
_symmetry.space_group_name_H-M   'P 1'
#
loop_
_entity.id
_entity.type
_entity.pdbx_description
1 polymer ?
#
loop_
_entity_poly.entity_id
_entity_poly.type
_entity_poly.pdbx_seq_one_letter_code
_entity_poly.pdbx_strand_id
1 'polypeptide(L)'
;VSTHNYTEMVVTRWYRPPELLVGQRNYGPAIDMWGVGCILAEMITRKPIFKGTSEMNQLELIAALCGSPNDDNFPGWSKLPGVKNATPSGRPDNNPNIIGRHDFGRHPRVVKQHFTTVVDCGRECADLIDRLLVLDPAKRLTAAEALEHEWFWTKPFPADPASLPKYLPSKENDRYQRAPTN
;
A
#
# COMPACT_ATOMS: atom_id res chain seq x y z
N VAL A 1 -16.65 28.97 11.94
CA VAL A 1 -16.39 27.51 11.78
C VAL A 1 -16.35 27.23 10.30
N SER A 2 -15.16 27.09 9.75
CA SER A 2 -14.94 26.82 8.33
C SER A 2 -15.07 25.33 8.10
N THR A 3 -16.16 24.88 7.48
CA THR A 3 -16.32 23.52 6.97
C THR A 3 -15.53 23.40 5.67
N HIS A 4 -14.29 22.98 5.77
CA HIS A 4 -13.54 22.59 4.59
C HIS A 4 -14.02 21.19 4.17
N ASN A 5 -14.81 21.15 3.12
CA ASN A 5 -15.04 19.94 2.36
C ASN A 5 -13.71 19.60 1.64
N TYR A 6 -12.91 18.74 2.26
CA TYR A 6 -11.79 18.14 1.54
C TYR A 6 -12.37 17.24 0.45
N THR A 7 -12.06 17.55 -0.79
CA THR A 7 -12.39 16.71 -1.92
C THR A 7 -11.62 15.40 -1.78
N GLU A 8 -12.32 14.30 -1.51
CA GLU A 8 -11.76 12.95 -1.35
C GLU A 8 -11.02 12.43 -2.61
N MET A 9 -10.99 13.18 -3.67
CA MET A 9 -10.52 12.78 -5.00
C MET A 9 -9.04 13.08 -5.32
N VAL A 10 -8.23 13.57 -4.38
CA VAL A 10 -6.87 14.08 -4.69
C VAL A 10 -5.73 13.20 -4.18
N VAL A 11 -6.01 12.13 -3.43
CA VAL A 11 -4.95 11.22 -2.95
C VAL A 11 -4.84 10.03 -3.89
N THR A 12 -3.65 9.85 -4.45
CA THR A 12 -3.32 8.73 -5.32
C THR A 12 -3.69 7.40 -4.66
N ARG A 13 -4.65 6.66 -5.25
CA ARG A 13 -5.11 5.36 -4.74
C ARG A 13 -4.07 4.23 -4.84
N TRP A 14 -2.98 4.46 -5.57
CA TRP A 14 -1.97 3.43 -5.87
C TRP A 14 -1.27 2.85 -4.64
N TYR A 15 -1.25 3.59 -3.54
CA TYR A 15 -0.63 3.16 -2.26
C TYR A 15 -1.67 2.86 -1.19
N ARG A 16 -2.95 2.85 -1.56
CA ARG A 16 -4.05 2.63 -0.63
C ARG A 16 -4.22 1.13 -0.37
N PRO A 17 -4.26 0.68 0.90
CA PRO A 17 -4.41 -0.73 1.25
C PRO A 17 -5.83 -1.25 0.97
N PRO A 18 -5.99 -2.58 0.82
CA PRO A 18 -7.26 -3.18 0.44
C PRO A 18 -8.41 -2.86 1.39
N GLU A 19 -8.18 -2.80 2.70
CA GLU A 19 -9.18 -2.45 3.70
C GLU A 19 -9.78 -1.06 3.50
N LEU A 20 -8.98 -0.08 3.10
CA LEU A 20 -9.46 1.28 2.83
C LEU A 20 -10.22 1.36 1.50
N LEU A 21 -9.81 0.58 0.51
CA LEU A 21 -10.51 0.50 -0.79
C LEU A 21 -11.93 -0.05 -0.65
N VAL A 22 -12.17 -0.92 0.34
CA VAL A 22 -13.50 -1.46 0.66
C VAL A 22 -14.22 -0.70 1.78
N GLY A 23 -13.74 0.51 2.13
CA GLY A 23 -14.43 1.45 3.02
C GLY A 23 -14.34 1.10 4.51
N GLN A 24 -13.30 0.40 4.95
CA GLN A 24 -13.06 0.20 6.37
C GLN A 24 -12.74 1.54 7.03
N ARG A 25 -13.50 1.90 8.09
CA ARG A 25 -13.34 3.17 8.81
C ARG A 25 -12.51 3.04 10.09
N ASN A 26 -12.44 1.83 10.64
CA ASN A 26 -11.62 1.55 11.82
C ASN A 26 -10.30 0.92 11.36
N TYR A 27 -9.26 1.75 11.29
CA TYR A 27 -7.94 1.38 10.83
C TYR A 27 -6.85 1.94 11.73
N GLY A 28 -5.69 1.36 11.69
CA GLY A 28 -4.53 1.73 12.50
C GLY A 28 -3.26 1.90 11.66
N PRO A 29 -2.07 1.91 12.29
CA PRO A 29 -0.78 2.14 11.62
C PRO A 29 -0.44 1.14 10.50
N ALA A 30 -1.12 0.00 10.46
CA ALA A 30 -0.92 -1.01 9.42
C ALA A 30 -1.20 -0.49 8.00
N ILE A 31 -2.02 0.57 7.84
CA ILE A 31 -2.25 1.19 6.53
C ILE A 31 -0.98 1.83 5.98
N ASP A 32 -0.18 2.46 6.85
CA ASP A 32 1.07 3.10 6.46
C ASP A 32 2.12 2.06 6.06
N MET A 33 2.13 0.92 6.76
CA MET A 33 3.04 -0.19 6.44
C MET A 33 2.76 -0.83 5.08
N TRP A 34 1.50 -0.86 4.62
CA TRP A 34 1.17 -1.19 3.24
C TRP A 34 1.79 -0.18 2.26
N GLY A 35 1.65 1.11 2.55
CA GLY A 35 2.27 2.19 1.77
C GLY A 35 3.79 2.05 1.68
N VAL A 36 4.45 1.72 2.80
CA VAL A 36 5.89 1.43 2.84
C VAL A 36 6.24 0.26 1.92
N GLY A 37 5.46 -0.83 1.93
CA GLY A 37 5.65 -1.97 1.03
C GLY A 37 5.52 -1.57 -0.45
N CYS A 38 4.52 -0.76 -0.79
CA CYS A 38 4.35 -0.24 -2.15
C CYS A 38 5.52 0.64 -2.59
N ILE A 39 5.97 1.55 -1.73
CA ILE A 39 7.09 2.47 -2.03
C ILE A 39 8.40 1.69 -2.17
N LEU A 40 8.68 0.74 -1.27
CA LEU A 40 9.87 -0.10 -1.37
C LEU A 40 9.89 -0.88 -2.69
N ALA A 41 8.77 -1.50 -3.04
CA ALA A 41 8.62 -2.20 -4.31
C ALA A 41 8.81 -1.27 -5.51
N GLU A 42 8.30 -0.03 -5.46
CA GLU A 42 8.49 0.97 -6.51
C GLU A 42 9.94 1.43 -6.62
N MET A 43 10.64 1.62 -5.50
CA MET A 43 12.07 1.97 -5.52
C MET A 43 12.90 0.90 -6.24
N ILE A 44 12.57 -0.38 -6.04
CA ILE A 44 13.24 -1.50 -6.69
C ILE A 44 12.87 -1.60 -8.18
N THR A 45 11.58 -1.52 -8.50
CA THR A 45 11.07 -1.70 -9.87
C THR A 45 11.11 -0.43 -10.72
N ARG A 46 11.28 0.73 -10.07
CA ARG A 46 11.19 2.08 -10.64
C ARG A 46 9.82 2.39 -11.27
N LYS A 47 8.79 1.68 -10.86
CA LYS A 47 7.40 1.88 -11.32
C LYS A 47 6.45 1.51 -10.19
N PRO A 48 5.37 2.28 -9.98
CA PRO A 48 4.33 1.88 -9.05
C PRO A 48 3.79 0.49 -9.40
N ILE A 49 3.71 -0.39 -8.41
CA ILE A 49 3.31 -1.78 -8.62
C ILE A 49 1.79 -1.93 -8.83
N PHE A 50 1.00 -1.01 -8.29
CA PHE A 50 -0.46 -1.02 -8.39
C PHE A 50 -0.97 0.30 -8.96
N LYS A 51 -1.03 0.44 -10.29
CA LYS A 51 -1.49 1.65 -11.00
C LYS A 51 -2.98 1.56 -11.36
N GLY A 52 -3.84 1.37 -10.36
CA GLY A 52 -5.27 1.27 -10.56
C GLY A 52 -5.90 2.56 -11.09
N THR A 53 -6.77 2.44 -12.08
CA THR A 53 -7.54 3.53 -12.67
C THR A 53 -8.85 3.79 -11.92
N SER A 54 -9.34 2.79 -11.18
CA SER A 54 -10.49 2.85 -10.28
C SER A 54 -10.18 2.08 -9.00
N GLU A 55 -11.05 2.17 -7.99
CA GLU A 55 -10.89 1.39 -6.75
C GLU A 55 -11.02 -0.10 -7.00
N MET A 56 -11.95 -0.48 -7.88
CA MET A 56 -12.10 -1.87 -8.32
C MET A 56 -10.83 -2.36 -9.03
N ASN A 57 -10.34 -1.61 -10.02
CA ASN A 57 -9.13 -1.98 -10.74
C ASN A 57 -7.89 -2.03 -9.83
N GLN A 58 -7.82 -1.15 -8.82
CA GLN A 58 -6.78 -1.20 -7.80
C GLN A 58 -6.81 -2.52 -7.02
N LEU A 59 -7.99 -2.98 -6.61
CA LEU A 59 -8.16 -4.25 -5.91
C LEU A 59 -7.88 -5.46 -6.81
N GLU A 60 -8.23 -5.41 -8.09
CA GLU A 60 -7.87 -6.45 -9.06
C GLU A 60 -6.36 -6.60 -9.18
N LEU A 61 -5.63 -5.48 -9.27
CA LEU A 61 -4.16 -5.49 -9.30
C LEU A 61 -3.56 -6.05 -8.01
N ILE A 62 -4.13 -5.67 -6.86
CA ILE A 62 -3.72 -6.21 -5.56
C ILE A 62 -4.00 -7.71 -5.50
N ALA A 63 -5.19 -8.16 -5.90
CA ALA A 63 -5.57 -9.56 -5.90
C ALA A 63 -4.65 -10.41 -6.80
N ALA A 64 -4.28 -9.90 -7.97
CA ALA A 64 -3.40 -10.59 -8.90
C ALA A 64 -2.00 -10.88 -8.32
N LEU A 65 -1.47 -9.99 -7.46
CA LEU A 65 -0.15 -10.15 -6.85
C LEU A 65 -0.22 -10.75 -5.43
N CYS A 66 -1.14 -10.24 -4.60
CA CYS A 66 -1.22 -10.57 -3.17
C CYS A 66 -2.15 -11.76 -2.88
N GLY A 67 -2.83 -12.27 -3.91
CA GLY A 67 -3.87 -13.29 -3.78
C GLY A 67 -5.26 -12.69 -3.66
N SER A 68 -6.28 -13.42 -4.12
CA SER A 68 -7.67 -12.99 -4.03
C SER A 68 -8.12 -12.92 -2.58
N PRO A 69 -8.64 -11.76 -2.10
CA PRO A 69 -9.06 -11.60 -0.72
C PRO A 69 -10.30 -12.45 -0.39
N ASN A 70 -10.26 -13.08 0.76
CA ASN A 70 -11.36 -13.88 1.32
C ASN A 70 -11.24 -13.94 2.85
N ASP A 71 -12.20 -14.56 3.54
CA ASP A 71 -12.18 -14.62 5.00
C ASP A 71 -11.05 -15.49 5.59
N ASP A 72 -10.37 -16.34 4.82
CA ASP A 72 -9.23 -17.14 5.27
C ASP A 72 -7.93 -16.31 5.33
N ASN A 73 -7.69 -15.48 4.29
CA ASN A 73 -6.48 -14.67 4.20
C ASN A 73 -6.66 -13.22 4.67
N PHE A 74 -7.90 -12.80 4.90
CA PHE A 74 -8.29 -11.54 5.50
C PHE A 74 -9.54 -11.74 6.36
N PRO A 75 -9.42 -12.14 7.64
CA PRO A 75 -10.56 -12.42 8.50
C PRO A 75 -11.53 -11.25 8.60
N GLY A 76 -12.80 -11.51 8.29
CA GLY A 76 -13.85 -10.49 8.26
C GLY A 76 -13.98 -9.71 6.95
N TRP A 77 -13.27 -10.11 5.90
CA TRP A 77 -13.36 -9.52 4.56
C TRP A 77 -14.81 -9.40 4.08
N SER A 78 -15.59 -10.49 4.16
CA SER A 78 -16.99 -10.52 3.74
C SER A 78 -17.91 -9.55 4.49
N LYS A 79 -17.48 -9.05 5.66
CA LYS A 79 -18.24 -8.12 6.50
C LYS A 79 -17.86 -6.65 6.27
N LEU A 80 -16.82 -6.37 5.50
CA LEU A 80 -16.39 -5.02 5.20
C LEU A 80 -17.45 -4.25 4.41
N PRO A 81 -17.60 -2.94 4.62
CA PRO A 81 -18.70 -2.15 4.06
C PRO A 81 -18.83 -2.27 2.54
N GLY A 82 -17.73 -2.17 1.80
CA GLY A 82 -17.72 -2.25 0.34
C GLY A 82 -17.97 -3.66 -0.20
N VAL A 83 -17.78 -4.71 0.62
CA VAL A 83 -18.03 -6.11 0.25
C VAL A 83 -19.45 -6.55 0.64
N LYS A 84 -19.89 -6.19 1.87
CA LYS A 84 -21.18 -6.59 2.44
C LYS A 84 -22.38 -5.97 1.71
N ASN A 85 -22.26 -4.71 1.30
CA ASN A 85 -23.37 -3.95 0.68
C ASN A 85 -23.56 -4.24 -0.81
N ALA A 86 -23.01 -5.34 -1.30
CA ALA A 86 -23.31 -5.83 -2.62
C ALA A 86 -24.79 -6.17 -2.74
N THR A 87 -25.48 -5.53 -3.68
CA THR A 87 -26.83 -5.95 -4.05
C THR A 87 -26.78 -7.37 -4.64
N PRO A 88 -27.81 -8.21 -4.40
CA PRO A 88 -27.87 -9.56 -4.98
C PRO A 88 -27.79 -9.59 -6.50
N SER A 89 -28.06 -8.47 -7.16
CA SER A 89 -28.03 -8.31 -8.62
C SER A 89 -26.65 -7.97 -9.19
N GLY A 90 -25.60 -7.87 -8.37
CA GLY A 90 -24.23 -7.55 -8.82
C GLY A 90 -24.10 -6.14 -9.41
N ARG A 91 -25.14 -5.31 -9.37
CA ARG A 91 -25.04 -3.90 -9.75
C ARG A 91 -24.55 -3.12 -8.55
N PRO A 92 -23.42 -2.39 -8.65
CA PRO A 92 -23.11 -1.38 -7.66
C PRO A 92 -24.29 -0.39 -7.62
N ASP A 93 -24.85 -0.13 -6.45
CA ASP A 93 -25.57 1.12 -6.30
C ASP A 93 -24.55 2.22 -6.63
N ASN A 94 -24.98 3.40 -7.07
CA ASN A 94 -24.10 4.44 -7.63
C ASN A 94 -22.98 4.93 -6.66
N ASN A 95 -22.59 4.13 -5.68
CA ASN A 95 -21.51 4.39 -4.74
C ASN A 95 -20.22 3.73 -5.26
N PRO A 96 -19.20 4.52 -5.67
CA PRO A 96 -17.95 4.02 -6.21
C PRO A 96 -17.16 3.14 -5.22
N ASN A 97 -17.50 3.19 -3.92
CA ASN A 97 -16.84 2.42 -2.86
C ASN A 97 -17.50 1.06 -2.58
N ILE A 98 -18.58 0.71 -3.29
CA ILE A 98 -19.23 -0.59 -3.18
C ILE A 98 -18.70 -1.49 -4.29
N ILE A 99 -17.79 -2.38 -3.89
CA ILE A 99 -17.14 -3.34 -4.78
C ILE A 99 -18.06 -4.56 -5.03
N GLY A 100 -18.99 -4.75 -4.12
CA GLY A 100 -19.91 -5.87 -4.21
C GLY A 100 -19.23 -7.21 -3.96
N ARG A 101 -19.91 -8.28 -4.40
CA ARG A 101 -19.33 -9.63 -4.49
C ARG A 101 -18.56 -9.76 -5.82
N HIS A 102 -17.64 -8.83 -6.08
CA HIS A 102 -16.79 -8.96 -7.25
C HIS A 102 -15.97 -10.25 -7.14
N ASP A 103 -16.01 -11.05 -8.18
CA ASP A 103 -15.15 -12.22 -8.27
C ASP A 103 -13.75 -11.76 -8.76
N PHE A 104 -12.83 -11.62 -7.81
CA PHE A 104 -11.42 -11.32 -8.12
C PHE A 104 -10.70 -12.51 -8.78
N GLY A 105 -11.41 -13.59 -9.13
CA GLY A 105 -10.80 -14.83 -9.57
C GLY A 105 -10.16 -15.60 -8.40
N ARG A 106 -9.40 -16.64 -8.72
CA ARG A 106 -8.67 -17.44 -7.74
C ARG A 106 -7.17 -17.23 -7.91
N HIS A 107 -6.72 -16.02 -7.64
CA HIS A 107 -5.30 -15.69 -7.71
C HIS A 107 -4.58 -16.19 -6.45
N PRO A 108 -3.50 -16.99 -6.60
CA PRO A 108 -2.62 -17.32 -5.49
C PRO A 108 -1.80 -16.08 -5.09
N ARG A 109 -1.33 -16.06 -3.84
CA ARG A 109 -0.35 -15.07 -3.41
C ARG A 109 1.01 -15.40 -4.04
N VAL A 110 1.58 -14.46 -4.79
CA VAL A 110 2.84 -14.65 -5.52
C VAL A 110 3.86 -13.54 -5.26
N VAL A 111 3.64 -12.67 -4.27
CA VAL A 111 4.49 -11.51 -3.97
C VAL A 111 5.96 -11.93 -3.85
N LYS A 112 6.28 -12.82 -2.91
CA LYS A 112 7.66 -13.26 -2.69
C LYS A 112 8.29 -13.88 -3.95
N GLN A 113 7.55 -14.77 -4.62
CA GLN A 113 8.01 -15.38 -5.87
C GLN A 113 8.26 -14.32 -6.95
N HIS A 114 7.34 -13.38 -7.15
CA HIS A 114 7.48 -12.32 -8.15
C HIS A 114 8.75 -11.50 -7.92
N PHE A 115 8.98 -11.04 -6.69
CA PHE A 115 10.15 -10.23 -6.35
C PHE A 115 11.46 -11.01 -6.35
N THR A 116 11.41 -12.30 -6.08
CA THR A 116 12.63 -13.16 -6.15
C THR A 116 12.99 -13.54 -7.59
N THR A 117 12.00 -13.91 -8.44
CA THR A 117 12.29 -14.53 -9.74
C THR A 117 12.10 -13.60 -10.93
N VAL A 118 11.17 -12.64 -10.87
CA VAL A 118 10.87 -11.73 -11.98
C VAL A 118 11.62 -10.41 -11.81
N VAL A 119 11.59 -9.85 -10.60
CA VAL A 119 12.26 -8.57 -10.28
C VAL A 119 13.73 -8.79 -9.91
N ASP A 120 14.04 -9.95 -9.33
CA ASP A 120 15.39 -10.36 -8.90
C ASP A 120 16.05 -9.36 -7.92
N CYS A 121 15.28 -8.94 -6.90
CA CYS A 121 15.76 -8.00 -5.91
C CYS A 121 16.50 -8.64 -4.70
N GLY A 122 16.76 -9.92 -4.77
CA GLY A 122 17.31 -10.72 -3.68
C GLY A 122 16.24 -11.25 -2.73
N ARG A 123 16.59 -12.32 -2.01
CA ARG A 123 15.65 -13.09 -1.17
C ARG A 123 15.13 -12.27 0.00
N GLU A 124 16.00 -11.55 0.68
CA GLU A 124 15.68 -10.78 1.89
C GLU A 124 14.81 -9.56 1.55
N CYS A 125 15.10 -8.89 0.43
CA CYS A 125 14.27 -7.80 -0.08
C CYS A 125 12.87 -8.30 -0.46
N ALA A 126 12.78 -9.41 -1.18
CA ALA A 126 11.51 -10.03 -1.56
C ALA A 126 10.70 -10.48 -0.33
N ASP A 127 11.36 -10.97 0.71
CA ASP A 127 10.72 -11.34 1.97
C ASP A 127 10.14 -10.13 2.72
N LEU A 128 10.91 -9.04 2.81
CA LEU A 128 10.42 -7.81 3.43
C LEU A 128 9.20 -7.26 2.71
N ILE A 129 9.25 -7.16 1.36
CA ILE A 129 8.11 -6.71 0.56
C ILE A 129 6.91 -7.63 0.76
N ASP A 130 7.12 -8.96 0.76
CA ASP A 130 6.04 -9.93 0.97
C ASP A 130 5.37 -9.75 2.31
N ARG A 131 6.11 -9.54 3.40
CA ARG A 131 5.57 -9.34 4.74
C ARG A 131 4.92 -7.97 4.96
N LEU A 132 5.28 -6.96 4.17
CA LEU A 132 4.63 -5.65 4.17
C LEU A 132 3.32 -5.65 3.36
N LEU A 133 3.26 -6.39 2.23
CA LEU A 133 2.09 -6.47 1.37
C LEU A 133 1.17 -7.64 1.74
N VAL A 134 0.88 -7.80 3.02
CA VAL A 134 -0.10 -8.78 3.52
C VAL A 134 -1.50 -8.16 3.52
N LEU A 135 -2.49 -8.89 2.99
CA LEU A 135 -3.88 -8.42 2.90
C LEU A 135 -4.47 -8.12 4.29
N ASP A 136 -4.31 -9.06 5.25
CA ASP A 136 -4.76 -8.91 6.63
C ASP A 136 -3.88 -7.87 7.36
N PRO A 137 -4.42 -6.69 7.75
CA PRO A 137 -3.64 -5.68 8.45
C PRO A 137 -3.09 -6.16 9.81
N ALA A 138 -3.73 -7.16 10.43
CA ALA A 138 -3.26 -7.70 11.71
C ALA A 138 -2.01 -8.59 11.57
N LYS A 139 -1.73 -9.09 10.36
CA LYS A 139 -0.55 -9.93 10.04
C LYS A 139 0.54 -9.15 9.31
N ARG A 140 0.27 -7.90 8.98
CA ARG A 140 1.23 -7.02 8.31
C ARG A 140 2.31 -6.60 9.30
N LEU A 141 3.58 -6.56 8.87
CA LEU A 141 4.67 -6.09 9.74
C LEU A 141 4.38 -4.71 10.33
N THR A 142 4.67 -4.56 11.61
CA THR A 142 4.78 -3.26 12.25
C THR A 142 6.07 -2.56 11.84
N ALA A 143 6.17 -1.25 12.08
CA ALA A 143 7.39 -0.50 11.77
C ALA A 143 8.60 -1.02 12.57
N ALA A 144 8.41 -1.40 13.84
CA ALA A 144 9.47 -1.95 14.67
C ALA A 144 9.98 -3.29 14.11
N GLU A 145 9.07 -4.21 13.79
CA GLU A 145 9.43 -5.50 13.18
C GLU A 145 10.09 -5.34 11.80
N ALA A 146 9.66 -4.36 11.01
CA ALA A 146 10.26 -4.08 9.72
C ALA A 146 11.70 -3.57 9.86
N LEU A 147 12.01 -2.74 10.85
CA LEU A 147 13.37 -2.25 11.10
C LEU A 147 14.33 -3.35 11.56
N GLU A 148 13.82 -4.40 12.22
CA GLU A 148 14.59 -5.57 12.64
C GLU A 148 14.72 -6.63 11.54
N HIS A 149 14.17 -6.37 10.34
CA HIS A 149 14.18 -7.34 9.25
C HIS A 149 15.60 -7.57 8.71
N GLU A 150 15.92 -8.82 8.38
CA GLU A 150 17.25 -9.28 7.92
C GLU A 150 17.77 -8.47 6.72
N TRP A 151 16.89 -7.96 5.86
CA TRP A 151 17.27 -7.14 4.71
C TRP A 151 18.16 -5.94 5.07
N PHE A 152 17.92 -5.29 6.21
CA PHE A 152 18.74 -4.14 6.65
C PHE A 152 20.12 -4.54 7.16
N TRP A 153 20.32 -5.82 7.44
CA TRP A 153 21.56 -6.38 8.00
C TRP A 153 22.36 -7.22 6.99
N THR A 154 21.89 -7.30 5.73
CA THR A 154 22.58 -7.99 4.63
C THR A 154 23.23 -6.98 3.68
N LYS A 155 24.27 -7.43 2.96
CA LYS A 155 24.93 -6.58 1.95
C LYS A 155 24.05 -6.42 0.71
N PRO A 156 24.08 -5.25 0.03
CA PRO A 156 24.86 -4.05 0.39
C PRO A 156 24.27 -3.34 1.59
N PHE A 157 25.10 -2.94 2.55
CA PHE A 157 24.66 -2.16 3.71
C PHE A 157 24.22 -0.75 3.31
N PRO A 158 23.38 -0.08 4.13
CA PRO A 158 23.03 1.31 3.91
C PRO A 158 24.26 2.19 3.73
N ALA A 159 24.19 3.14 2.81
CA ALA A 159 25.26 4.12 2.63
C ALA A 159 25.42 4.98 3.87
N ASP A 160 26.67 5.38 4.18
CA ASP A 160 26.90 6.37 5.22
C ASP A 160 26.13 7.67 4.87
N PRO A 161 25.29 8.21 5.77
CA PRO A 161 24.57 9.45 5.55
C PRO A 161 25.48 10.62 5.11
N ALA A 162 26.73 10.64 5.57
CA ALA A 162 27.71 11.66 5.17
C ALA A 162 28.13 11.57 3.69
N SER A 163 28.00 10.38 3.09
CA SER A 163 28.32 10.11 1.68
C SER A 163 27.17 10.41 0.71
N LEU A 164 25.97 10.69 1.23
CA LEU A 164 24.81 10.97 0.39
C LEU A 164 24.93 12.32 -0.34
N PRO A 165 24.41 12.43 -1.58
CA PRO A 165 24.40 13.69 -2.29
C PRO A 165 23.70 14.79 -1.48
N LYS A 166 24.35 15.93 -1.35
CA LYS A 166 23.74 17.10 -0.73
C LYS A 166 23.00 17.89 -1.80
N TYR A 167 21.69 17.93 -1.70
CA TYR A 167 20.85 18.74 -2.57
C TYR A 167 20.62 20.12 -1.94
N LEU A 168 20.50 21.14 -2.78
CA LEU A 168 20.03 22.44 -2.33
C LEU A 168 18.63 22.28 -1.69
N PRO A 169 18.32 23.02 -0.62
CA PRO A 169 16.98 23.00 -0.02
C PRO A 169 15.90 23.23 -1.08
N SER A 170 14.82 22.48 -1.01
CA SER A 170 13.68 22.72 -1.89
C SER A 170 13.14 24.14 -1.65
N LYS A 171 12.54 24.77 -2.67
CA LYS A 171 11.97 26.13 -2.58
C LYS A 171 10.97 26.29 -1.41
N GLU A 172 10.44 25.21 -0.92
CA GLU A 172 9.55 25.18 0.24
C GLU A 172 10.29 25.45 1.56
N ASN A 173 11.50 24.90 1.73
CA ASN A 173 12.37 25.20 2.87
C ASN A 173 12.97 26.61 2.80
N ASP A 174 13.19 27.15 1.61
CA ASP A 174 13.68 28.53 1.42
C ASP A 174 12.71 29.60 1.95
N ARG A 175 11.39 29.32 2.01
CA ARG A 175 10.40 30.25 2.56
C ARG A 175 10.53 30.42 4.07
N TYR A 176 10.94 29.38 4.79
CA TYR A 176 11.14 29.44 6.24
C TYR A 176 12.47 30.07 6.64
N GLN A 177 13.48 30.05 5.77
CA GLN A 177 14.79 30.64 6.03
C GLN A 177 14.85 32.15 5.70
N ARG A 178 13.87 32.70 4.98
CA ARG A 178 13.81 34.11 4.58
C ARG A 178 12.94 34.99 5.47
N ALA A 179 12.49 34.52 6.62
CA ALA A 179 11.81 35.37 7.59
C ALA A 179 12.84 36.35 8.17
N PRO A 180 12.71 37.67 7.99
CA PRO A 180 13.65 38.60 8.56
C PRO A 180 13.56 38.54 10.08
N THR A 181 14.65 38.27 10.74
CA THR A 181 14.82 38.54 12.17
C THR A 181 14.79 40.05 12.35
N ASN A 182 13.64 40.56 12.83
CA ASN A 182 13.56 41.90 13.38
C ASN A 182 14.02 41.89 14.84
#